data_a2b2ce44545a31c21946827d64d85fb6
#
_entry.id   a2b2ce44545a31c21946827d64d85fb6
#
_cell.length_a   1.000
_cell.length_b   1.000
_cell.length_c   1.000
_cell.angle_alpha   90.00
_cell.angle_beta   90.00
_cell.angle_gamma   90.00
#
_symmetry.space_group_name_H-M   'P 1'
#
loop_
_entity.id
_entity.type
_entity.pdbx_description
1 polymer ?
#
loop_
_entity_poly.entity_id
_entity_poly.type
_entity_poly.pdbx_seq_one_letter_code
_entity_poly.pdbx_strand_id
1 'polypeptide(L)'
;MGSDPKYLREVIRLGTWIGRSGHRLIYGGSRIGLMGELAEAVLQAGGEVIGVEPGFFVDSCLQHDGINELIVTDTMAERKAIMIERGDAYIAFPGGTGTLEEIAEVMSQIRLGHNDRPCLVLNLDGFYDPLKVMLDRMVSEGFLDRESRSRFLFAKDVEEIARYLD
;
A
#
# COMPACT_ATOMS: atom_id res chain seq x y z
N MET A 1 -0.30 -9.59 12.19
CA MET A 1 -1.70 -9.15 12.00
C MET A 1 -1.99 -8.11 13.05
N GLY A 2 -2.76 -7.07 12.79
CA GLY A 2 -3.23 -6.18 13.84
C GLY A 2 -4.04 -6.96 14.90
N SER A 3 -4.14 -6.43 16.13
CA SER A 3 -4.81 -7.12 17.23
C SER A 3 -6.35 -7.14 17.11
N ASP A 4 -6.92 -6.25 16.29
CA ASP A 4 -8.37 -6.14 16.11
C ASP A 4 -8.80 -6.88 14.82
N PRO A 5 -9.83 -7.75 14.88
CA PRO A 5 -10.38 -8.44 13.72
C PRO A 5 -10.90 -7.53 12.59
N LYS A 6 -11.13 -6.25 12.87
CA LYS A 6 -11.53 -5.27 11.84
C LYS A 6 -10.52 -5.14 10.71
N TYR A 7 -9.21 -5.21 11.02
CA TYR A 7 -8.16 -5.12 9.99
C TYR A 7 -8.23 -6.29 9.01
N LEU A 8 -8.51 -7.50 9.51
CA LEU A 8 -8.71 -8.66 8.66
C LEU A 8 -9.93 -8.50 7.75
N ARG A 9 -11.07 -8.04 8.31
CA ARG A 9 -12.27 -7.82 7.50
C ARG A 9 -12.04 -6.78 6.40
N GLU A 10 -11.40 -5.67 6.75
CA GLU A 10 -11.21 -4.58 5.81
C GLU A 10 -10.15 -4.90 4.74
N VAL A 11 -9.10 -5.66 5.07
CA VAL A 11 -8.10 -6.08 4.07
C VAL A 11 -8.72 -7.06 3.06
N ILE A 12 -9.61 -7.96 3.50
CA ILE A 12 -10.36 -8.86 2.60
C ILE A 12 -11.30 -8.05 1.69
N ARG A 13 -11.98 -7.00 2.21
CA ARG A 13 -12.82 -6.11 1.39
C ARG A 13 -11.98 -5.38 0.34
N LEU A 14 -10.82 -4.85 0.72
CA LEU A 14 -9.90 -4.18 -0.20
C LEU A 14 -9.44 -5.14 -1.30
N GLY A 15 -8.97 -6.34 -0.95
CA GLY A 15 -8.55 -7.34 -1.93
C GLY A 15 -9.68 -7.78 -2.86
N THR A 16 -10.89 -7.97 -2.32
CA THR A 16 -12.08 -8.33 -3.11
C THR A 16 -12.43 -7.21 -4.10
N TRP A 17 -12.36 -5.95 -3.67
CA TRP A 17 -12.59 -4.81 -4.56
C TRP A 17 -11.52 -4.74 -5.67
N ILE A 18 -10.24 -4.83 -5.32
CA ILE A 18 -9.13 -4.84 -6.28
C ILE A 18 -9.37 -5.88 -7.38
N GLY A 19 -9.66 -7.14 -7.00
CA GLY A 19 -9.87 -8.21 -7.95
C GLY A 19 -11.12 -8.01 -8.82
N ARG A 20 -12.25 -7.59 -8.25
CA ARG A 20 -13.51 -7.40 -8.97
C ARG A 20 -13.51 -6.20 -9.91
N SER A 21 -12.75 -5.15 -9.59
CA SER A 21 -12.64 -3.96 -10.42
C SER A 21 -11.63 -4.12 -11.57
N GLY A 22 -11.00 -5.30 -11.71
CA GLY A 22 -10.02 -5.56 -12.77
C GLY A 22 -8.66 -4.90 -12.52
N HIS A 23 -8.42 -4.44 -11.31
CA HIS A 23 -7.11 -3.95 -10.90
C HIS A 23 -6.16 -5.11 -10.59
N ARG A 24 -4.86 -4.83 -10.67
CA ARG A 24 -3.79 -5.74 -10.30
C ARG A 24 -3.18 -5.29 -8.97
N LEU A 25 -2.95 -6.24 -8.07
CA LEU A 25 -2.22 -5.97 -6.83
C LEU A 25 -0.72 -6.11 -7.05
N ILE A 26 0.04 -5.10 -6.68
CA ILE A 26 1.49 -5.18 -6.50
C ILE A 26 1.78 -4.99 -5.02
N TYR A 27 2.47 -5.95 -4.40
CA TYR A 27 2.69 -5.94 -2.95
C TYR A 27 4.02 -6.60 -2.55
N GLY A 28 4.31 -6.66 -1.27
CA GLY A 28 5.57 -7.13 -0.71
C GLY A 28 5.87 -8.63 -0.80
N GLY A 29 5.02 -9.44 -1.46
CA GLY A 29 5.32 -10.85 -1.76
C GLY A 29 4.99 -11.85 -0.65
N SER A 30 4.92 -11.43 0.61
CA SER A 30 4.75 -12.33 1.75
C SER A 30 3.35 -12.94 1.84
N ARG A 31 3.30 -14.25 2.19
CA ARG A 31 2.05 -14.96 2.52
C ARG A 31 1.57 -14.76 3.96
N ILE A 32 2.37 -14.06 4.80
CA ILE A 32 2.11 -13.96 6.24
C ILE A 32 1.31 -12.69 6.56
N GLY A 33 0.39 -12.81 7.51
CA GLY A 33 -0.36 -11.69 8.06
C GLY A 33 -1.34 -11.08 7.07
N LEU A 34 -1.61 -9.77 7.20
CA LEU A 34 -2.57 -9.06 6.36
C LEU A 34 -2.14 -9.00 4.88
N MET A 35 -0.84 -9.10 4.58
CA MET A 35 -0.33 -9.16 3.21
C MET A 35 -0.81 -10.43 2.49
N GLY A 36 -0.70 -11.59 3.14
CA GLY A 36 -1.19 -12.85 2.57
C GLY A 36 -2.71 -12.85 2.40
N GLU A 37 -3.44 -12.34 3.39
CA GLU A 37 -4.91 -12.24 3.32
C GLU A 37 -5.37 -11.29 2.20
N LEU A 38 -4.65 -10.18 1.98
CA LEU A 38 -4.90 -9.28 0.87
C LEU A 38 -4.73 -9.99 -0.48
N ALA A 39 -3.58 -10.63 -0.68
CA ALA A 39 -3.26 -11.35 -1.91
C ALA A 39 -4.29 -12.45 -2.21
N GLU A 40 -4.62 -13.25 -1.19
CA GLU A 40 -5.61 -14.32 -1.30
C GLU A 40 -7.00 -13.78 -1.67
N ALA A 41 -7.43 -12.68 -1.06
CA ALA A 41 -8.71 -12.05 -1.38
C ALA A 41 -8.77 -11.53 -2.82
N VAL A 42 -7.67 -10.99 -3.36
CA VAL A 42 -7.57 -10.57 -4.77
C VAL A 42 -7.70 -11.78 -5.69
N LEU A 43 -6.95 -12.86 -5.43
CA LEU A 43 -6.98 -14.09 -6.24
C LEU A 43 -8.37 -14.74 -6.25
N GLN A 44 -9.02 -14.85 -5.07
CA GLN A 44 -10.38 -15.39 -4.93
C GLN A 44 -11.43 -14.55 -5.67
N ALA A 45 -11.18 -13.25 -5.82
CA ALA A 45 -12.02 -12.35 -6.60
C ALA A 45 -11.74 -12.36 -8.10
N GLY A 46 -10.78 -13.18 -8.57
CA GLY A 46 -10.40 -13.32 -9.98
C GLY A 46 -9.39 -12.27 -10.46
N GLY A 47 -8.75 -11.54 -9.55
CA GLY A 47 -7.73 -10.55 -9.84
C GLY A 47 -6.33 -11.15 -10.02
N GLU A 48 -5.39 -10.31 -10.43
CA GLU A 48 -3.98 -10.64 -10.63
C GLU A 48 -3.12 -10.08 -9.49
N VAL A 49 -2.15 -10.87 -9.03
CA VAL A 49 -1.27 -10.52 -7.90
C VAL A 49 0.20 -10.67 -8.30
N ILE A 50 0.97 -9.61 -8.10
CA ILE A 50 2.43 -9.57 -8.28
C ILE A 50 3.08 -9.30 -6.93
N GLY A 51 3.93 -10.22 -6.48
CA GLY A 51 4.79 -10.04 -5.30
C GLY A 51 6.15 -9.49 -5.70
N VAL A 52 6.70 -8.59 -4.89
CA VAL A 52 8.09 -8.12 -5.03
C VAL A 52 8.79 -8.33 -3.70
N GLU A 53 9.76 -9.24 -3.64
CA GLU A 53 10.35 -9.67 -2.38
C GLU A 53 11.88 -9.82 -2.50
N PRO A 54 12.67 -9.37 -1.51
CA PRO A 54 14.12 -9.62 -1.51
C PRO A 54 14.43 -11.09 -1.33
N GLY A 55 15.50 -11.57 -1.98
CA GLY A 55 15.92 -12.99 -1.96
C GLY A 55 16.07 -13.56 -0.56
N PHE A 56 16.55 -12.78 0.41
CA PHE A 56 16.73 -13.25 1.79
C PHE A 56 15.39 -13.56 2.52
N PHE A 57 14.26 -13.02 2.06
CA PHE A 57 12.93 -13.44 2.55
C PHE A 57 12.44 -14.70 1.84
N VAL A 58 12.75 -14.86 0.55
CA VAL A 58 12.45 -16.08 -0.21
C VAL A 58 13.16 -17.27 0.42
N ASP A 59 14.43 -17.13 0.79
CA ASP A 59 15.21 -18.14 1.51
C ASP A 59 14.57 -18.55 2.84
N SER A 60 13.78 -17.68 3.44
CA SER A 60 13.00 -17.94 4.68
C SER A 60 11.63 -18.56 4.43
N CYS A 61 11.28 -18.91 3.19
CA CYS A 61 10.00 -19.49 2.77
C CYS A 61 8.78 -18.64 3.20
N LEU A 62 8.90 -17.33 3.14
CA LEU A 62 7.84 -16.38 3.50
C LEU A 62 7.00 -15.94 2.30
N GLN A 63 7.47 -16.23 1.08
CA GLN A 63 6.82 -15.88 -0.18
C GLN A 63 5.46 -16.58 -0.33
N HIS A 64 4.61 -15.98 -1.13
CA HIS A 64 3.30 -16.53 -1.50
C HIS A 64 3.40 -17.27 -2.84
N ASP A 65 3.43 -18.61 -2.82
CA ASP A 65 3.64 -19.44 -4.01
C ASP A 65 2.42 -19.48 -4.98
N GLY A 66 1.25 -19.03 -4.54
CA GLY A 66 0.01 -19.06 -5.31
C GLY A 66 -0.28 -17.80 -6.13
N ILE A 67 0.61 -16.81 -6.15
CA ILE A 67 0.43 -15.54 -6.89
C ILE A 67 0.84 -15.68 -8.36
N ASN A 68 0.43 -14.73 -9.21
CA ASN A 68 0.66 -14.78 -10.65
C ASN A 68 2.13 -14.54 -11.03
N GLU A 69 2.84 -13.66 -10.32
CA GLU A 69 4.25 -13.34 -10.55
C GLU A 69 4.95 -13.05 -9.21
N LEU A 70 6.15 -13.59 -9.03
CA LEU A 70 7.05 -13.21 -7.94
C LEU A 70 8.34 -12.62 -8.52
N ILE A 71 8.61 -11.36 -8.20
CA ILE A 71 9.84 -10.67 -8.58
C ILE A 71 10.78 -10.71 -7.39
N VAL A 72 11.92 -11.38 -7.56
CA VAL A 72 12.95 -11.46 -6.53
C VAL A 72 13.98 -10.35 -6.76
N THR A 73 14.33 -9.63 -5.71
CA THR A 73 15.29 -8.49 -5.74
C THR A 73 16.48 -8.76 -4.84
N ASP A 74 17.57 -8.05 -5.07
CA ASP A 74 18.77 -8.16 -4.23
C ASP A 74 18.66 -7.31 -2.96
N THR A 75 17.93 -6.20 -3.03
CA THR A 75 17.86 -5.22 -1.92
C THR A 75 16.43 -4.72 -1.66
N MET A 76 16.20 -4.21 -0.44
CA MET A 76 14.95 -3.50 -0.10
C MET A 76 14.75 -2.23 -0.94
N ALA A 77 15.82 -1.55 -1.33
CA ALA A 77 15.72 -0.35 -2.16
C ALA A 77 15.22 -0.70 -3.58
N GLU A 78 15.78 -1.74 -4.19
CA GLU A 78 15.33 -2.24 -5.49
C GLU A 78 13.87 -2.71 -5.45
N ARG A 79 13.48 -3.46 -4.41
CA ARG A 79 12.10 -3.87 -4.18
C ARG A 79 11.14 -2.69 -4.21
N LYS A 80 11.40 -1.65 -3.40
CA LYS A 80 10.56 -0.45 -3.35
C LYS A 80 10.51 0.28 -4.70
N ALA A 81 11.65 0.41 -5.37
CA ALA A 81 11.72 1.05 -6.69
C ALA A 81 10.81 0.34 -7.71
N ILE A 82 10.87 -1.00 -7.77
CA ILE A 82 10.03 -1.81 -8.66
C ILE A 82 8.53 -1.67 -8.31
N MET A 83 8.18 -1.73 -7.02
CA MET A 83 6.80 -1.56 -6.58
C MET A 83 6.25 -0.19 -6.98
N ILE A 84 7.04 0.87 -6.80
CA ILE A 84 6.64 2.24 -7.17
C ILE A 84 6.56 2.41 -8.69
N GLU A 85 7.51 1.90 -9.45
CA GLU A 85 7.53 2.00 -10.90
C GLU A 85 6.31 1.32 -11.55
N ARG A 86 5.94 0.12 -11.05
CA ARG A 86 4.83 -0.68 -11.60
C ARG A 86 3.45 -0.27 -11.10
N GLY A 87 3.34 0.45 -10.00
CA GLY A 87 2.06 0.87 -9.43
C GLY A 87 1.47 2.07 -10.15
N ASP A 88 0.18 2.08 -10.45
CA ASP A 88 -0.58 3.21 -11.00
C ASP A 88 -1.31 4.02 -9.92
N ALA A 89 -1.44 3.44 -8.73
CA ALA A 89 -1.91 4.07 -7.51
C ALA A 89 -1.28 3.38 -6.29
N TYR A 90 -1.19 4.10 -5.17
CA TYR A 90 -0.57 3.58 -3.95
C TYR A 90 -1.55 3.66 -2.80
N ILE A 91 -1.71 2.56 -2.08
CA ILE A 91 -2.62 2.44 -0.93
C ILE A 91 -1.84 1.95 0.29
N ALA A 92 -1.70 2.79 1.31
CA ALA A 92 -1.19 2.37 2.61
C ALA A 92 -2.34 1.83 3.46
N PHE A 93 -2.35 0.52 3.73
CA PHE A 93 -3.22 -0.10 4.73
C PHE A 93 -2.64 0.11 6.14
N PRO A 94 -3.45 0.12 7.23
CA PRO A 94 -2.93 0.12 8.59
C PRO A 94 -1.84 -0.93 8.81
N GLY A 95 -0.62 -0.49 9.13
CA GLY A 95 0.56 -1.33 9.18
C GLY A 95 1.64 -0.81 10.12
N GLY A 96 2.82 -1.40 10.03
CA GLY A 96 3.98 -1.04 10.83
C GLY A 96 4.90 -0.01 10.15
N THR A 97 6.14 0.02 10.63
CA THR A 97 7.18 0.95 10.15
C THR A 97 7.52 0.74 8.67
N GLY A 98 7.44 -0.51 8.15
CA GLY A 98 7.66 -0.78 6.73
C GLY A 98 6.62 -0.10 5.84
N THR A 99 5.33 -0.19 6.19
CA THR A 99 4.26 0.51 5.47
C THR A 99 4.44 2.02 5.54
N LEU A 100 4.86 2.54 6.70
CA LEU A 100 5.13 3.98 6.85
C LEU A 100 6.32 4.42 5.99
N GLU A 101 7.39 3.64 5.93
CA GLU A 101 8.55 3.90 5.10
C GLU A 101 8.17 3.94 3.61
N GLU A 102 7.46 2.91 3.14
CA GLU A 102 7.05 2.80 1.73
C GLU A 102 6.16 3.97 1.31
N ILE A 103 5.14 4.31 2.09
CA ILE A 103 4.23 5.42 1.72
C ILE A 103 4.91 6.79 1.85
N ALA A 104 5.83 6.97 2.80
CA ALA A 104 6.60 8.20 2.93
C ALA A 104 7.54 8.41 1.73
N GLU A 105 8.09 7.35 1.15
CA GLU A 105 8.86 7.43 -0.09
C GLU A 105 7.99 7.90 -1.26
N VAL A 106 6.80 7.34 -1.43
CA VAL A 106 5.83 7.80 -2.45
C VAL A 106 5.48 9.26 -2.25
N MET A 107 5.16 9.69 -1.02
CA MET A 107 4.87 11.09 -0.68
C MET A 107 6.03 12.02 -1.03
N SER A 108 7.27 11.58 -0.79
CA SER A 108 8.47 12.33 -1.13
C SER A 108 8.67 12.48 -2.63
N GLN A 109 8.42 11.43 -3.42
CA GLN A 109 8.49 11.48 -4.88
C GLN A 109 7.42 12.40 -5.47
N ILE A 110 6.20 12.38 -4.91
CA ILE A 110 5.11 13.30 -5.30
C ILE A 110 5.53 14.75 -5.05
N ARG A 111 6.07 15.05 -3.86
CA ARG A 111 6.56 16.41 -3.53
C ARG A 111 7.67 16.89 -4.47
N LEU A 112 8.54 15.98 -4.93
CA LEU A 112 9.64 16.29 -5.84
C LEU A 112 9.20 16.35 -7.31
N GLY A 113 7.93 16.07 -7.63
CA GLY A 113 7.42 16.02 -8.99
C GLY A 113 7.88 14.80 -9.80
N HIS A 114 8.40 13.78 -9.14
CA HIS A 114 8.85 12.55 -9.77
C HIS A 114 7.72 11.51 -9.89
N ASN A 115 6.59 11.72 -9.23
CA ASN A 115 5.43 10.84 -9.24
C ASN A 115 4.15 11.70 -9.18
N ASP A 116 3.19 11.41 -10.05
CA ASP A 116 1.91 12.12 -10.13
C ASP A 116 0.69 11.22 -9.86
N ARG A 117 0.93 9.95 -9.54
CA ARG A 117 -0.10 8.93 -9.31
C ARG A 117 -0.80 9.12 -7.97
N PRO A 118 -2.06 8.64 -7.81
CA PRO A 118 -2.80 8.73 -6.57
C PRO A 118 -2.09 8.07 -5.39
N CYS A 119 -1.99 8.79 -4.27
CA CYS A 119 -1.41 8.30 -3.01
C CYS A 119 -2.49 8.34 -1.92
N LEU A 120 -2.97 7.15 -1.53
CA LEU A 120 -4.06 6.98 -0.58
C LEU A 120 -3.57 6.32 0.70
N VAL A 121 -4.10 6.79 1.82
CA VAL A 121 -3.87 6.21 3.15
C VAL A 121 -5.23 5.75 3.68
N LEU A 122 -5.40 4.45 3.89
CA LEU A 122 -6.62 3.92 4.48
C LEU A 122 -6.64 4.19 5.98
N ASN A 123 -7.31 5.27 6.36
CA ASN A 123 -7.39 5.76 7.73
C ASN A 123 -8.54 5.11 8.51
N LEU A 124 -8.50 3.78 8.60
CA LEU A 124 -9.51 3.00 9.29
C LEU A 124 -9.60 3.39 10.77
N ASP A 125 -10.75 3.87 11.20
CA ASP A 125 -11.03 4.35 12.57
C ASP A 125 -9.97 5.33 13.12
N GLY A 126 -9.40 6.16 12.26
CA GLY A 126 -8.42 7.17 12.67
C GLY A 126 -7.01 6.63 12.93
N PHE A 127 -6.69 5.41 12.47
CA PHE A 127 -5.35 4.82 12.69
C PHE A 127 -4.21 5.74 12.24
N TYR A 128 -4.42 6.47 11.16
CA TYR A 128 -3.45 7.41 10.59
C TYR A 128 -3.72 8.88 10.93
N ASP A 129 -4.64 9.20 11.87
CA ASP A 129 -4.84 10.58 12.32
C ASP A 129 -3.54 11.25 12.81
N PRO A 130 -2.64 10.57 13.56
CA PRO A 130 -1.35 11.14 13.93
C PRO A 130 -0.48 11.51 12.73
N LEU A 131 -0.46 10.70 11.66
CA LEU A 131 0.26 11.00 10.43
C LEU A 131 -0.33 12.22 9.72
N LYS A 132 -1.67 12.30 9.65
CA LYS A 132 -2.37 13.45 9.07
C LYS A 132 -2.01 14.73 9.80
N VAL A 133 -2.07 14.72 11.14
CA VAL A 133 -1.67 15.85 11.98
C VAL A 133 -0.21 16.24 11.76
N MET A 134 0.70 15.26 11.65
CA MET A 134 2.11 15.50 11.38
C MET A 134 2.32 16.19 10.01
N LEU A 135 1.66 15.72 8.97
CA LEU A 135 1.75 16.32 7.62
C LEU A 135 1.17 17.74 7.60
N ASP A 136 0.05 17.98 8.28
CA ASP A 136 -0.55 19.31 8.41
C ASP A 136 0.37 20.27 9.20
N ARG A 137 1.09 19.74 10.20
CA ARG A 137 2.14 20.48 10.94
C ARG A 137 3.31 20.84 10.02
N MET A 138 3.77 19.93 9.17
CA MET A 138 4.82 20.20 8.17
C MET A 138 4.40 21.38 7.26
N VAL A 139 3.13 21.45 6.88
CA VAL A 139 2.62 22.58 6.08
C VAL A 139 2.65 23.88 6.88
N SER A 140 2.18 23.88 8.11
CA SER A 140 2.12 25.09 8.95
C SER A 140 3.51 25.65 9.29
N GLU A 141 4.51 24.77 9.38
CA GLU A 141 5.91 25.16 9.65
C GLU A 141 6.74 25.41 8.35
N GLY A 142 6.13 25.25 7.18
CA GLY A 142 6.80 25.52 5.89
C GLY A 142 7.72 24.42 5.35
N PHE A 143 7.67 23.20 5.92
CA PHE A 143 8.45 22.04 5.44
C PHE A 143 7.79 21.29 4.31
N LEU A 144 6.47 21.45 4.14
CA LEU A 144 5.67 20.84 3.07
C LEU A 144 4.77 21.92 2.46
N ASP A 145 4.68 21.98 1.13
CA ASP A 145 3.76 22.87 0.46
C ASP A 145 2.32 22.31 0.47
N ARG A 146 1.34 23.22 0.32
CA ARG A 146 -0.09 22.86 0.38
C ARG A 146 -0.53 22.02 -0.80
N GLU A 147 0.06 22.24 -1.97
CA GLU A 147 -0.27 21.50 -3.18
C GLU A 147 0.10 20.02 -3.03
N SER A 148 1.36 19.73 -2.67
CA SER A 148 1.81 18.37 -2.38
C SER A 148 0.97 17.70 -1.27
N ARG A 149 0.68 18.45 -0.17
CA ARG A 149 -0.14 17.92 0.93
C ARG A 149 -1.55 17.52 0.46
N SER A 150 -2.15 18.27 -0.45
CA SER A 150 -3.49 17.97 -0.97
C SER A 150 -3.57 16.68 -1.79
N ARG A 151 -2.43 16.19 -2.28
CA ARG A 151 -2.31 14.94 -3.04
C ARG A 151 -2.22 13.69 -2.17
N PHE A 152 -2.02 13.84 -0.86
CA PHE A 152 -2.01 12.73 0.10
C PHE A 152 -3.42 12.54 0.64
N LEU A 153 -4.14 11.59 0.06
CA LEU A 153 -5.55 11.35 0.32
C LEU A 153 -5.72 10.39 1.51
N PHE A 154 -6.65 10.71 2.40
CA PHE A 154 -6.97 9.86 3.55
C PHE A 154 -8.39 9.35 3.40
N ALA A 155 -8.52 8.08 3.09
CA ALA A 155 -9.81 7.40 2.92
C ALA A 155 -10.20 6.68 4.21
N LYS A 156 -11.44 6.78 4.64
CA LYS A 156 -11.94 6.14 5.87
C LYS A 156 -12.28 4.65 5.70
N ASP A 157 -12.57 4.24 4.47
CA ASP A 157 -13.01 2.88 4.11
C ASP A 157 -12.64 2.56 2.65
N VAL A 158 -12.85 1.30 2.24
CA VAL A 158 -12.58 0.82 0.89
C VAL A 158 -13.47 1.49 -0.14
N GLU A 159 -14.71 1.83 0.21
CA GLU A 159 -15.64 2.52 -0.68
C GLU A 159 -15.16 3.94 -1.04
N GLU A 160 -14.47 4.60 -0.11
CA GLU A 160 -13.86 5.89 -0.39
C GLU A 160 -12.62 5.76 -1.27
N ILE A 161 -11.79 4.71 -1.08
CA ILE A 161 -10.69 4.36 -1.99
C ILE A 161 -11.22 4.15 -3.41
N ALA A 162 -12.26 3.34 -3.58
CA ALA A 162 -12.88 3.07 -4.87
C ALA A 162 -13.28 4.37 -5.58
N ARG A 163 -13.92 5.31 -4.88
CA ARG A 163 -14.32 6.61 -5.46
C ARG A 163 -13.16 7.50 -5.92
N TYR A 164 -11.95 7.28 -5.42
CA TYR A 164 -10.77 8.01 -5.88
C TYR A 164 -10.11 7.35 -7.09
N LEU A 165 -10.34 6.05 -7.31
CA LEU A 165 -9.63 5.26 -8.33
C LEU A 165 -10.52 4.80 -9.49
N ASP A 166 -11.85 4.74 -9.31
CA ASP A 166 -12.85 4.46 -10.36
C ASP A 166 -13.28 5.77 -11.06
#